data_70c6f8de3fa5c454668b761cddbb94fd
#
_entry.id   70c6f8de3fa5c454668b761cddbb94fd
#
_cell.length_a   1.000
_cell.length_b   1.000
_cell.length_c   1.000
_cell.angle_alpha   90.00
_cell.angle_beta   90.00
_cell.angle_gamma   90.00
#
_symmetry.space_group_name_H-M   'P 1'
#
loop_
_entity.id
_entity.type
_entity.pdbx_description
1 polymer ?
#
loop_
_entity_poly.entity_id
_entity_poly.type
_entity_poly.pdbx_seq_one_letter_code
_entity_poly.pdbx_strand_id
1 'polypeptide(L)' 'MCLAIPGKIVEFIDLENSIAKVEIGGVKRNINTALLDPTEIKIGDYVLIHVGFAMNKIDEQQAQETLRLLQELGEYKIEE' A
#
# COMPACT_ATOMS: atom_id res chain seq x y z
N MET A 1 4.88 -17.07 5.68
CA MET A 1 4.54 -15.93 6.55
C MET A 1 4.11 -14.74 5.72
N CYS A 2 3.03 -14.11 6.12
CA CYS A 2 2.50 -12.96 5.40
C CYS A 2 3.02 -11.67 6.00
N LEU A 3 3.49 -10.78 5.15
CA LEU A 3 4.00 -9.48 5.58
C LEU A 3 3.14 -8.38 4.99
N ALA A 4 2.91 -7.34 5.76
CA ALA A 4 2.25 -6.15 5.25
C ALA A 4 3.28 -5.33 4.48
N ILE A 5 2.89 -4.84 3.32
CA ILE A 5 3.77 -4.11 2.42
C ILE A 5 3.24 -2.70 2.26
N PRO A 6 4.08 -1.66 2.41
CA PRO A 6 3.62 -0.29 2.21
C PRO A 6 3.39 0.00 0.74
N GLY A 7 2.30 0.70 0.45
CA GLY A 7 2.01 1.16 -0.89
C GLY A 7 1.51 2.58 -0.86
N LYS A 8 1.80 3.34 -1.90
CA LYS A 8 1.39 4.72 -2.02
C LYS A 8 0.15 4.80 -2.89
N ILE A 9 -0.91 5.42 -2.38
CA ILE A 9 -2.14 5.58 -3.15
C ILE A 9 -1.89 6.58 -4.27
N VAL A 10 -2.12 6.13 -5.50
CA VAL A 10 -1.92 7.00 -6.66
C VAL A 10 -3.22 7.33 -7.38
N GLU A 11 -4.27 6.54 -7.16
CA GLU A 11 -5.54 6.78 -7.82
C GLU A 11 -6.65 6.03 -7.11
N PHE A 12 -7.84 6.65 -7.02
CA PHE A 12 -9.02 5.95 -6.54
C PHE A 12 -9.79 5.44 -7.76
N ILE A 13 -9.86 4.12 -7.88
CA ILE A 13 -10.47 3.49 -9.06
C ILE A 13 -11.98 3.46 -8.93
N ASP A 14 -12.48 3.04 -7.76
CA ASP A 14 -13.92 2.88 -7.56
C ASP A 14 -14.21 3.09 -6.08
N LEU A 15 -14.71 4.28 -5.76
CA LEU A 15 -14.97 4.62 -4.36
C LEU A 15 -16.11 3.80 -3.79
N GLU A 16 -17.11 3.45 -4.60
CA GLU A 16 -18.24 2.67 -4.11
C GLU A 16 -17.83 1.26 -3.73
N ASN A 17 -16.91 0.69 -4.49
CA ASN A 17 -16.45 -0.67 -4.23
C ASN A 17 -15.14 -0.70 -3.47
N SER A 18 -14.67 0.45 -3.01
CA SER A 18 -13.48 0.58 -2.18
C SER A 18 -12.24 0.00 -2.86
N ILE A 19 -12.01 0.42 -4.11
CA ILE A 19 -10.84 -0.02 -4.86
C ILE A 19 -9.98 1.17 -5.18
N ALA A 20 -8.70 1.07 -4.83
CA ALA A 20 -7.72 2.11 -5.11
C ALA A 20 -6.50 1.48 -5.78
N LYS A 21 -5.81 2.30 -6.55
CA LYS A 21 -4.55 1.87 -7.16
C LYS A 21 -3.41 2.38 -6.30
N VAL A 22 -2.48 1.50 -5.99
CA VAL A 22 -1.31 1.86 -5.21
C VAL A 22 -0.05 1.52 -5.97
N GLU A 23 1.02 2.21 -5.64
CA GLU A 23 2.35 1.96 -6.20
C GLU A 23 3.20 1.31 -5.13
N ILE A 24 3.79 0.17 -5.46
CA ILE A 24 4.67 -0.56 -4.56
C ILE A 24 5.97 -0.81 -5.33
N GLY A 25 7.02 -0.06 -4.94
CA GLY A 25 8.32 -0.23 -5.59
C GLY A 25 8.29 -0.07 -7.10
N GLY A 26 7.49 0.87 -7.60
CA GLY A 26 7.39 1.13 -9.03
C GLY A 26 6.33 0.30 -9.75
N VAL A 27 5.70 -0.64 -9.05
CA VAL A 27 4.66 -1.49 -9.63
C VAL A 27 3.30 -1.01 -9.10
N LYS A 28 2.35 -0.84 -10.00
CA LYS A 28 1.02 -0.38 -9.62
C LYS A 28 0.06 -1.55 -9.53
N ARG A 29 -0.77 -1.54 -8.49
CA ARG A 29 -1.72 -2.59 -8.23
C ARG A 29 -3.02 -2.01 -7.70
N ASN A 30 -4.12 -2.68 -8.02
CA ASN A 30 -5.40 -2.35 -7.43
C ASN A 30 -5.56 -3.12 -6.13
N ILE A 31 -5.99 -2.40 -5.09
CA ILE A 31 -6.17 -3.02 -3.77
C ILE A 31 -7.53 -2.62 -3.21
N ASN A 32 -7.96 -3.36 -2.20
CA ASN A 32 -9.22 -3.12 -1.53
C ASN A 32 -9.01 -2.23 -0.32
N THR A 33 -9.75 -1.14 -0.23
CA THR A 33 -9.63 -0.19 0.88
C THR A 33 -10.85 -0.21 1.79
N ALA A 34 -11.62 -1.30 1.80
CA ALA A 34 -12.85 -1.36 2.58
C ALA A 34 -12.62 -1.26 4.08
N LEU A 35 -11.41 -1.59 4.55
CA LEU A 35 -11.09 -1.51 5.97
C LEU A 35 -10.72 -0.10 6.41
N LEU A 36 -10.59 0.83 5.47
CA LEU A 36 -10.19 2.20 5.78
C LEU A 36 -11.36 3.14 5.58
N ASP A 37 -11.35 4.24 6.34
CA ASP A 37 -12.34 5.29 6.18
C ASP A 37 -11.97 6.12 4.95
N PRO A 38 -12.83 6.16 3.91
CA PRO A 38 -12.49 6.87 2.68
C PRO A 38 -12.29 8.37 2.90
N THR A 39 -12.83 8.93 3.99
CA THR A 39 -12.64 10.34 4.26
C THR A 39 -11.27 10.65 4.87
N GLU A 40 -10.53 9.61 5.26
CA GLU A 40 -9.23 9.79 5.92
C GLU A 40 -8.06 9.43 5.03
N ILE A 41 -8.31 8.96 3.81
CA ILE A 41 -7.25 8.61 2.89
C ILE A 41 -7.36 9.48 1.64
N LYS A 42 -6.21 9.78 1.05
CA LYS A 42 -6.15 10.58 -0.16
C LYS A 42 -4.96 10.18 -1.00
N ILE A 43 -4.95 10.63 -2.23
CA ILE A 43 -3.83 10.35 -3.14
C ILE A 43 -2.54 10.90 -2.52
N GLY A 44 -1.50 10.06 -2.52
CA GLY A 44 -0.23 10.38 -1.91
C GLY A 44 -0.04 9.77 -0.55
N ASP A 45 -1.12 9.27 0.07
CA ASP A 45 -1.01 8.61 1.37
C ASP A 45 -0.42 7.22 1.22
N TYR A 46 0.27 6.76 2.25
CA TYR A 46 0.82 5.41 2.31
C TYR A 46 -0.05 4.54 3.20
N VAL A 47 -0.25 3.31 2.77
CA VAL A 47 -1.04 2.34 3.52
C VAL A 47 -0.29 1.02 3.58
N LEU A 48 -0.52 0.26 4.63
CA LEU A 48 0.01 -1.09 4.75
C LEU A 48 -0.96 -2.06 4.07
N ILE A 49 -0.43 -2.89 3.20
CA ILE A 49 -1.23 -3.81 2.38
C ILE A 49 -0.92 -5.25 2.76
N HIS A 50 -1.95 -6.03 3.02
CA HIS A 50 -1.82 -7.43 3.38
C HIS A 50 -2.87 -8.22 2.59
N VAL A 51 -2.40 -9.11 1.74
CA VAL A 51 -3.24 -9.97 0.91
C VAL A 51 -4.24 -9.15 0.09
N GLY A 52 -3.77 -8.03 -0.48
CA GLY A 52 -4.61 -7.20 -1.34
C GLY A 52 -5.52 -6.23 -0.62
N PHE A 53 -5.50 -6.21 0.72
CA PHE A 53 -6.31 -5.30 1.51
C PHE A 53 -5.42 -4.25 2.17
N ALA A 54 -5.85 -3.00 2.11
CA ALA A 54 -5.19 -1.94 2.86
C ALA A 54 -5.64 -2.05 4.31
N MET A 55 -4.68 -2.22 5.22
CA MET A 55 -4.98 -2.46 6.62
C MET A 55 -5.06 -1.19 7.42
N ASN A 56 -4.10 -0.30 7.23
CA ASN A 56 -4.09 0.98 7.93
C ASN A 56 -3.19 1.94 7.21
N LYS A 57 -3.40 3.23 7.51
CA LYS A 57 -2.60 4.29 6.93
C LYS A 57 -1.33 4.48 7.76
N ILE A 58 -0.22 4.73 7.08
CA ILE A 58 1.06 4.98 7.75
C ILE A 58 1.66 6.25 7.14
N ASP A 59 2.65 6.83 7.83
CA ASP A 59 3.32 8.00 7.28
C ASP A 59 4.41 7.58 6.30
N GLU A 60 4.88 8.55 5.53
CA GLU A 60 5.84 8.29 4.47
C GLU A 60 7.15 7.74 5.00
N GLN A 61 7.63 8.29 6.10
CA GLN A 61 8.90 7.85 6.66
C GLN A 61 8.82 6.39 7.09
N GLN A 62 7.74 6.02 7.74
CA GLN A 62 7.53 4.65 8.19
C GLN A 62 7.45 3.71 7.00
N ALA A 63 6.78 4.15 5.93
CA ALA A 63 6.67 3.33 4.72
C ALA A 63 8.03 3.09 4.10
N GLN A 64 8.85 4.12 4.01
CA GLN A 64 10.18 3.98 3.41
C GLN A 64 11.06 3.06 4.21
N GLU A 65 11.02 3.18 5.54
CA GLU A 65 11.82 2.32 6.39
C GLU A 65 11.40 0.87 6.30
N THR A 66 10.09 0.64 6.23
CA THR A 66 9.58 -0.72 6.13
C THR A 66 9.96 -1.36 4.81
N LEU A 67 9.83 -0.61 3.71
CA LEU A 67 10.22 -1.13 2.39
C LEU A 67 11.69 -1.46 2.35
N ARG A 68 12.53 -0.59 2.91
CA ARG A 68 13.96 -0.84 2.91
C ARG A 68 14.31 -2.10 3.69
N LEU A 69 13.68 -2.28 4.86
CA LEU A 69 13.91 -3.47 5.65
C LEU A 69 13.51 -4.74 4.92
N LEU A 70 12.34 -4.71 4.26
CA LEU A 70 11.87 -5.87 3.54
C LEU A 70 12.82 -6.24 2.41
N GLN A 71 13.35 -5.24 1.72
CA GLN A 71 14.29 -5.49 0.64
C GLN A 71 15.61 -6.04 1.16
N GLU A 72 16.08 -5.53 2.30
CA GLU A 72 17.34 -6.01 2.88
C GLU A 72 17.23 -7.45 3.37
N LEU A 73 16.05 -7.82 3.86
CA LEU A 73 15.84 -9.17 4.34
C LEU A 73 15.53 -10.16 3.22
N GLY A 74 15.32 -9.66 2.00
CA GLY A 74 14.97 -10.53 0.89
C GLY A 74 13.54 -11.00 0.89
N GLU A 75 12.69 -10.43 1.74
CA GLU A 75 11.30 -10.81 1.83
C GLU A 75 10.45 -10.23 0.71
N TYR A 76 10.91 -9.14 0.13
CA TYR A 76 10.19 -8.48 -0.95
C TYR A 76 11.18 -8.05 -2.00
N LYS A 77 10.90 -8.42 -3.25
CA LYS A 77 11.75 -8.07 -4.38
C LYS A 77 10.95 -7.24 -5.37
N ILE A 78 11.58 -6.20 -5.87
CA ILE A 78 10.99 -5.39 -6.94
C ILE A 78 11.40 -6.02 -8.25
N GLU A 79 10.40 -6.44 -9.03
CA GLU A 79 10.66 -7.06 -10.32
C GLU A 79 10.56 -6.03 -11.40
N GLU A 80 11.53 -6.06 -12.30
CA GLU A 80 11.60 -5.13 -13.43
C GLU A 80 10.87 -5.65 -14.63
#